data_86cda058e742e46488c6eef72b7d348d
#
_entry.id   86cda058e742e46488c6eef72b7d348d
#
_cell.length_a   1.000
_cell.length_b   1.000
_cell.length_c   1.000
_cell.angle_alpha   90.00
_cell.angle_beta   90.00
_cell.angle_gamma   90.00
#
_symmetry.space_group_name_H-M   'P 1'
#
loop_
_entity.id
_entity.type
_entity.pdbx_description
1 polymer ?
#
loop_
_entity_poly.entity_id
_entity_poly.type
_entity_poly.pdbx_seq_one_letter_code
_entity_poly.pdbx_strand_id
1 'polypeptide(L)'
;ACRRAAAPMSRNPMLDTLWQFLQSVRDGGPHAVANQLSQGWVPPPKQSERTRKVLLVHAHPLPGSFSTALASAVRRGLESGGAEVTLLNLYSMKFDPRLSADERRRYLGPTERDPKLPPYPTVPRDVRQHVEALKTHDAVVFVYPTWWFNVPAMLKGWLDRVFLPGVAFKLPHLEPPGAPVRGGLVPCLDHVSKMGIVSTYGAPRHITAACGDNGRQMLCRAILPLFSADCAVHHHGLYEMDCCDAERRSAFLNEVERYYGEEFL
;
A
#
# COMPACT_ATOMS: atom_id res chain seq x y z
N ALA A 1 29.77 -53.40 -11.66
CA ALA A 1 28.53 -52.65 -11.55
C ALA A 1 28.60 -51.72 -10.33
N CYS A 2 29.03 -50.50 -10.55
CA CYS A 2 29.18 -49.50 -9.48
C CYS A 2 28.01 -48.51 -9.61
N ARG A 3 27.01 -48.61 -8.73
CA ARG A 3 25.98 -47.61 -8.58
C ARG A 3 26.58 -46.43 -7.81
N ARG A 4 26.84 -45.33 -8.47
CA ARG A 4 27.09 -44.04 -7.82
C ARG A 4 25.76 -43.53 -7.21
N ALA A 5 25.73 -43.40 -5.88
CA ALA A 5 24.68 -42.73 -5.17
C ALA A 5 24.71 -41.22 -5.56
N ALA A 6 23.62 -40.69 -6.08
CA ALA A 6 23.44 -39.31 -6.29
C ALA A 6 23.38 -38.58 -4.92
N ALA A 7 24.20 -37.54 -4.77
CA ALA A 7 24.14 -36.66 -3.60
C ALA A 7 22.76 -35.99 -3.52
N PRO A 8 22.18 -35.79 -2.32
CA PRO A 8 20.92 -35.07 -2.21
C PRO A 8 21.10 -33.62 -2.69
N MET A 9 20.29 -33.23 -3.65
CA MET A 9 20.20 -31.81 -4.09
C MET A 9 19.86 -30.96 -2.86
N SER A 10 20.66 -29.95 -2.60
CA SER A 10 20.42 -28.97 -1.56
C SER A 10 19.02 -28.35 -1.77
N ARG A 11 18.10 -28.61 -0.83
CA ARG A 11 16.76 -28.00 -0.86
C ARG A 11 16.92 -26.47 -0.75
N ASN A 12 16.31 -25.75 -1.67
CA ASN A 12 16.27 -24.30 -1.61
C ASN A 12 15.18 -23.89 -0.60
N PRO A 13 15.52 -23.26 0.54
CA PRO A 13 14.55 -22.90 1.59
C PRO A 13 13.40 -22.04 1.07
N MET A 14 13.65 -21.25 0.04
CA MET A 14 12.65 -20.38 -0.58
C MET A 14 11.61 -21.19 -1.38
N LEU A 15 12.02 -22.28 -2.03
CA LEU A 15 11.12 -23.19 -2.74
C LEU A 15 10.29 -24.04 -1.77
N ASP A 16 10.85 -24.44 -0.65
CA ASP A 16 10.13 -25.17 0.39
C ASP A 16 9.06 -24.28 1.06
N THR A 17 9.36 -23.01 1.32
CA THR A 17 8.40 -22.03 1.84
C THR A 17 7.29 -21.72 0.82
N LEU A 18 7.63 -21.57 -0.45
CA LEU A 18 6.65 -21.38 -1.52
C LEU A 18 5.76 -22.61 -1.69
N TRP A 19 6.34 -23.81 -1.59
CA TRP A 19 5.59 -25.05 -1.69
C TRP A 19 4.63 -25.25 -0.51
N GLN A 20 5.05 -24.95 0.72
CA GLN A 20 4.19 -24.97 1.91
C GLN A 20 3.06 -23.94 1.79
N PHE A 21 3.33 -22.75 1.27
CA PHE A 21 2.31 -21.74 1.00
C PHE A 21 1.29 -22.23 -0.04
N LEU A 22 1.76 -22.82 -1.16
CA LEU A 22 0.88 -23.37 -2.19
C LEU A 22 0.04 -24.55 -1.69
N GLN A 23 0.57 -25.39 -0.82
CA GLN A 23 -0.19 -26.46 -0.17
C GLN A 23 -1.24 -25.90 0.79
N SER A 24 -0.93 -24.90 1.59
CA SER A 24 -1.92 -24.27 2.50
C SER A 24 -3.08 -23.60 1.75
N VAL A 25 -2.79 -23.03 0.57
CA VAL A 25 -3.82 -22.45 -0.32
C VAL A 25 -4.70 -23.55 -0.94
N ARG A 26 -4.10 -24.71 -1.30
CA ARG A 26 -4.83 -25.84 -1.88
C ARG A 26 -5.74 -26.54 -0.85
N ASP A 27 -5.25 -26.75 0.36
CA ASP A 27 -5.92 -27.56 1.37
C ASP A 27 -6.91 -26.77 2.24
N GLY A 28 -6.80 -25.43 2.30
CA GLY A 28 -7.64 -24.54 3.11
C GLY A 28 -8.62 -23.65 2.35
N GLY A 29 -8.50 -23.54 1.04
CA GLY A 29 -9.28 -22.61 0.23
C GLY A 29 -9.02 -21.13 0.56
N PRO A 30 -9.62 -20.19 -0.20
CA PRO A 30 -9.42 -18.75 0.01
C PRO A 30 -9.89 -18.23 1.38
N HIS A 31 -10.75 -18.95 2.08
CA HIS A 31 -11.20 -18.59 3.43
C HIS A 31 -10.18 -18.88 4.55
N ALA A 32 -9.31 -19.87 4.39
CA ALA A 32 -8.28 -20.19 5.40
C ALA A 32 -7.17 -19.11 5.45
N VAL A 33 -6.81 -18.55 4.30
CA VAL A 33 -5.84 -17.44 4.21
C VAL A 33 -6.43 -16.15 4.81
N ALA A 34 -7.72 -15.88 4.57
CA ALA A 34 -8.42 -14.75 5.18
C ALA A 34 -8.52 -14.88 6.69
N ASN A 35 -8.75 -16.08 7.22
CA ASN A 35 -8.81 -16.35 8.66
C ASN A 35 -7.42 -16.29 9.34
N GLN A 36 -6.34 -16.72 8.69
CA GLN A 36 -4.98 -16.55 9.25
C GLN A 36 -4.54 -15.09 9.30
N LEU A 37 -5.03 -14.25 8.38
CA LEU A 37 -4.77 -12.79 8.40
C LEU A 37 -5.65 -12.05 9.41
N SER A 38 -6.75 -12.67 9.89
CA SER A 38 -7.67 -12.08 10.89
C SER A 38 -7.42 -12.55 12.32
N GLN A 39 -6.70 -13.66 12.53
CA GLN A 39 -6.40 -14.21 13.85
C GLN A 39 -5.03 -13.72 14.36
N GLY A 40 -4.98 -12.50 14.84
CA GLY A 40 -3.77 -12.01 15.48
C GLY A 40 -3.67 -10.49 15.63
N TRP A 41 -4.77 -9.79 15.39
CA TRP A 41 -4.75 -8.36 15.66
C TRP A 41 -4.78 -8.11 17.19
N VAL A 42 -3.62 -7.72 17.73
CA VAL A 42 -3.52 -7.12 19.05
C VAL A 42 -3.60 -5.61 18.84
N PRO A 43 -4.54 -4.90 19.49
CA PRO A 43 -4.58 -3.45 19.36
C PRO A 43 -3.26 -2.84 19.81
N PRO A 44 -2.67 -1.90 19.04
CA PRO A 44 -1.44 -1.25 19.45
C PRO A 44 -1.63 -0.53 20.79
N PRO A 45 -0.57 -0.39 21.62
CA PRO A 45 -0.67 0.33 22.88
C PRO A 45 -1.15 1.75 22.63
N LYS A 46 -1.95 2.31 23.56
CA LYS A 46 -2.45 3.69 23.50
C LYS A 46 -1.29 4.64 23.21
N GLN A 47 -1.31 5.22 22.02
CA GLN A 47 -0.30 6.19 21.60
C GLN A 47 -0.56 7.55 22.27
N SER A 48 0.54 8.29 22.48
CA SER A 48 0.59 9.62 23.08
C SER A 48 -0.41 10.62 22.49
N GLU A 49 -0.75 11.67 23.25
CA GLU A 49 -1.65 12.80 22.92
C GLU A 49 -1.24 13.67 21.72
N ARG A 50 -0.31 13.21 20.88
CA ARG A 50 0.14 13.92 19.69
C ARG A 50 -0.94 13.85 18.59
N THR A 51 -1.29 15.00 18.01
CA THR A 51 -2.13 15.08 16.81
C THR A 51 -1.54 14.20 15.70
N ARG A 52 -2.31 13.24 15.22
CA ARG A 52 -1.88 12.34 14.14
C ARG A 52 -1.90 13.06 12.81
N LYS A 53 -0.85 12.88 12.04
CA LYS A 53 -0.76 13.37 10.66
C LYS A 53 -1.16 12.26 9.70
N VAL A 54 -2.19 12.50 8.90
CA VAL A 54 -2.70 11.51 7.95
C VAL A 54 -2.54 12.01 6.52
N LEU A 55 -1.82 11.24 5.72
CA LEU A 55 -1.68 11.46 4.29
C LEU A 55 -2.84 10.80 3.54
N LEU A 56 -3.71 11.60 2.93
CA LEU A 56 -4.83 11.13 2.12
C LEU A 56 -4.50 11.26 0.64
N VAL A 57 -4.31 10.14 -0.04
CA VAL A 57 -3.98 10.06 -1.46
C VAL A 57 -5.22 9.70 -2.27
N HIS A 58 -5.66 10.60 -3.16
CA HIS A 58 -6.85 10.43 -3.98
C HIS A 58 -6.53 10.45 -5.48
N ALA A 59 -7.13 9.52 -6.23
CA ALA A 59 -6.91 9.40 -7.67
C ALA A 59 -8.23 9.20 -8.43
N HIS A 60 -8.87 10.31 -8.87
CA HIS A 60 -10.01 10.28 -9.79
C HIS A 60 -10.02 11.54 -10.68
N PRO A 61 -10.26 11.42 -12.01
CA PRO A 61 -10.21 12.55 -12.95
C PRO A 61 -11.40 13.51 -12.80
N LEU A 62 -12.57 13.05 -12.36
CA LEU A 62 -13.77 13.85 -12.29
C LEU A 62 -13.99 14.41 -10.88
N PRO A 63 -14.06 15.74 -10.71
CA PRO A 63 -14.26 16.37 -9.40
C PRO A 63 -15.59 15.99 -8.73
N GLY A 64 -16.64 15.74 -9.51
CA GLY A 64 -17.98 15.35 -9.03
C GLY A 64 -18.18 13.84 -8.87
N SER A 65 -17.11 13.02 -8.91
CA SER A 65 -17.25 11.57 -8.79
C SER A 65 -17.58 11.12 -7.37
N PHE A 66 -18.16 9.93 -7.26
CA PHE A 66 -18.38 9.29 -5.95
C PHE A 66 -17.07 9.03 -5.21
N SER A 67 -15.99 8.70 -5.93
CA SER A 67 -14.66 8.57 -5.34
C SER A 67 -14.17 9.88 -4.71
N THR A 68 -14.47 11.05 -5.31
CA THR A 68 -14.17 12.35 -4.71
C THR A 68 -15.04 12.62 -3.47
N ALA A 69 -16.30 12.21 -3.49
CA ALA A 69 -17.17 12.30 -2.31
C ALA A 69 -16.64 11.42 -1.16
N LEU A 70 -16.14 10.21 -1.46
CA LEU A 70 -15.47 9.33 -0.49
C LEU A 70 -14.21 9.97 0.10
N ALA A 71 -13.35 10.57 -0.73
CA ALA A 71 -12.16 11.28 -0.24
C ALA A 71 -12.53 12.44 0.69
N SER A 72 -13.62 13.14 0.39
CA SER A 72 -14.15 14.21 1.24
C SER A 72 -14.73 13.67 2.56
N ALA A 73 -15.43 12.53 2.55
CA ALA A 73 -15.96 11.86 3.73
C ALA A 73 -14.83 11.38 4.66
N VAL A 74 -13.81 10.71 4.09
CA VAL A 74 -12.61 10.31 4.83
C VAL A 74 -11.95 11.52 5.49
N ARG A 75 -11.76 12.60 4.73
CA ARG A 75 -11.14 13.83 5.25
C ARG A 75 -11.93 14.41 6.41
N ARG A 76 -13.25 14.59 6.25
CA ARG A 76 -14.10 15.13 7.34
C ARG A 76 -14.07 14.23 8.58
N GLY A 77 -14.16 12.91 8.40
CA GLY A 77 -14.04 11.97 9.50
C GLY A 77 -12.72 12.14 10.24
N LEU A 78 -11.58 12.10 9.56
CA LEU A 78 -10.26 12.26 10.15
C LEU A 78 -10.10 13.60 10.87
N GLU A 79 -10.54 14.70 10.25
CA GLU A 79 -10.46 16.05 10.84
C GLU A 79 -11.36 16.14 12.10
N SER A 80 -12.56 15.55 12.08
CA SER A 80 -13.45 15.50 13.25
C SER A 80 -12.88 14.65 14.40
N GLY A 81 -12.09 13.61 14.07
CA GLY A 81 -11.33 12.79 15.02
C GLY A 81 -10.04 13.45 15.53
N GLY A 82 -9.74 14.68 15.10
CA GLY A 82 -8.59 15.47 15.58
C GLY A 82 -7.29 15.24 14.79
N ALA A 83 -7.33 14.64 13.62
CA ALA A 83 -6.15 14.48 12.77
C ALA A 83 -5.83 15.73 11.95
N GLU A 84 -4.55 15.96 11.70
CA GLU A 84 -4.06 16.85 10.64
C GLU A 84 -4.03 16.09 9.32
N VAL A 85 -4.83 16.51 8.33
CA VAL A 85 -4.97 15.79 7.06
C VAL A 85 -4.31 16.54 5.91
N THR A 86 -3.35 15.91 5.27
CA THR A 86 -2.78 16.37 3.99
C THR A 86 -3.41 15.60 2.84
N LEU A 87 -4.21 16.27 2.02
CA LEU A 87 -4.82 15.69 0.82
C LEU A 87 -3.94 15.86 -0.40
N LEU A 88 -3.52 14.76 -1.00
CA LEU A 88 -2.91 14.70 -2.32
C LEU A 88 -3.95 14.24 -3.36
N ASN A 89 -4.66 15.17 -3.98
CA ASN A 89 -5.51 14.86 -5.12
C ASN A 89 -4.65 14.87 -6.39
N LEU A 90 -4.23 13.69 -6.84
CA LEU A 90 -3.23 13.52 -7.89
C LEU A 90 -3.64 14.14 -9.24
N TYR A 91 -4.95 14.11 -9.58
CA TYR A 91 -5.43 14.72 -10.82
C TYR A 91 -5.48 16.25 -10.73
N SER A 92 -5.98 16.81 -9.63
CA SER A 92 -6.03 18.28 -9.45
C SER A 92 -4.63 18.89 -9.35
N MET A 93 -3.68 18.12 -8.79
CA MET A 93 -2.26 18.50 -8.71
C MET A 93 -1.53 18.33 -10.06
N LYS A 94 -2.19 17.78 -11.08
CA LYS A 94 -1.58 17.45 -12.38
C LYS A 94 -0.31 16.60 -12.23
N PHE A 95 -0.34 15.65 -11.30
CA PHE A 95 0.79 14.73 -11.08
C PHE A 95 1.08 13.96 -12.38
N ASP A 96 2.35 13.92 -12.81
CA ASP A 96 2.76 13.08 -13.93
C ASP A 96 3.03 11.66 -13.44
N PRO A 97 2.22 10.65 -13.82
CA PRO A 97 2.40 9.28 -13.36
C PRO A 97 3.53 8.53 -14.08
N ARG A 98 4.15 9.13 -15.11
CA ARG A 98 5.14 8.45 -15.95
C ARG A 98 6.51 8.46 -15.30
N LEU A 99 7.02 7.27 -14.99
CA LEU A 99 8.42 7.11 -14.67
C LEU A 99 9.27 7.38 -15.94
N SER A 100 10.03 8.47 -15.93
CA SER A 100 10.84 8.85 -17.09
C SER A 100 12.04 7.91 -17.26
N ALA A 101 12.61 7.86 -18.49
CA ALA A 101 13.82 7.10 -18.77
C ALA A 101 14.99 7.57 -17.87
N ASP A 102 15.05 8.86 -17.57
CA ASP A 102 16.09 9.46 -16.72
C ASP A 102 15.94 9.02 -15.26
N GLU A 103 14.72 9.06 -14.70
CA GLU A 103 14.43 8.53 -13.36
C GLU A 103 14.78 7.05 -13.28
N ARG A 104 14.41 6.25 -14.31
CA ARG A 104 14.70 4.82 -14.32
C ARG A 104 16.19 4.52 -14.37
N ARG A 105 16.99 5.28 -15.13
CA ARG A 105 18.46 5.11 -15.16
C ARG A 105 19.10 5.38 -13.80
N ARG A 106 18.52 6.28 -13.01
CA ARG A 106 19.03 6.68 -11.69
C ARG A 106 18.36 5.93 -10.52
N TYR A 107 17.38 5.08 -10.80
CA TYR A 107 16.49 4.48 -9.80
C TYR A 107 17.23 3.69 -8.71
N LEU A 108 18.27 2.94 -9.06
CA LEU A 108 19.08 2.17 -8.11
C LEU A 108 20.36 2.90 -7.69
N GLY A 109 20.53 4.15 -8.13
CA GLY A 109 21.74 4.91 -7.87
C GLY A 109 22.92 4.45 -8.71
N PRO A 110 24.06 5.09 -8.56
CA PRO A 110 25.27 4.83 -9.36
C PRO A 110 26.23 3.81 -8.74
N THR A 111 25.77 2.90 -7.93
CA THR A 111 26.56 2.00 -7.06
C THR A 111 27.70 1.26 -7.72
N GLU A 112 27.67 1.10 -9.06
CA GLU A 112 28.78 0.47 -9.82
C GLU A 112 29.60 1.45 -10.66
N ARG A 113 29.12 2.70 -10.86
CA ARG A 113 29.75 3.64 -11.78
C ARG A 113 30.54 4.76 -11.11
N ASP A 114 30.12 5.18 -9.91
CA ASP A 114 30.81 6.21 -9.13
C ASP A 114 30.56 6.04 -7.62
N PRO A 115 31.55 5.49 -6.88
CA PRO A 115 31.44 5.30 -5.43
C PRO A 115 31.26 6.60 -4.62
N LYS A 116 31.50 7.77 -5.23
CA LYS A 116 31.34 9.08 -4.56
C LYS A 116 29.90 9.59 -4.60
N LEU A 117 29.03 9.00 -5.45
CA LEU A 117 27.63 9.38 -5.50
C LEU A 117 26.85 8.63 -4.42
N PRO A 118 25.78 9.25 -3.86
CA PRO A 118 24.96 8.57 -2.86
C PRO A 118 24.36 7.29 -3.44
N PRO A 119 24.23 6.22 -2.64
CA PRO A 119 23.75 4.90 -3.10
C PRO A 119 22.29 4.91 -3.58
N TYR A 120 21.57 6.01 -3.30
CA TYR A 120 20.15 6.14 -3.63
C TYR A 120 19.89 7.31 -4.57
N PRO A 121 18.80 7.27 -5.37
CA PRO A 121 18.50 8.30 -6.35
C PRO A 121 18.20 9.65 -5.69
N THR A 122 18.53 10.73 -6.39
CA THR A 122 18.03 12.06 -6.03
C THR A 122 16.53 12.12 -6.35
N VAL A 123 15.73 12.55 -5.36
CA VAL A 123 14.29 12.72 -5.53
C VAL A 123 13.99 13.78 -6.60
N PRO A 124 13.23 13.47 -7.66
CA PRO A 124 12.84 14.43 -8.68
C PRO A 124 12.08 15.62 -8.09
N ARG A 125 12.27 16.81 -8.67
CA ARG A 125 11.72 18.05 -8.11
C ARG A 125 10.20 18.03 -7.96
N ASP A 126 9.50 17.49 -8.94
CA ASP A 126 8.04 17.41 -9.01
C ASP A 126 7.42 16.40 -8.05
N VAL A 127 8.18 15.38 -7.58
CA VAL A 127 7.71 14.43 -6.57
C VAL A 127 8.18 14.76 -5.15
N ARG A 128 9.02 15.76 -4.97
CA ARG A 128 9.63 16.06 -3.65
C ARG A 128 8.60 16.32 -2.56
N GLN A 129 7.56 17.11 -2.85
CA GLN A 129 6.49 17.37 -1.88
C GLN A 129 5.73 16.09 -1.47
N HIS A 130 5.56 15.13 -2.39
CA HIS A 130 4.90 13.84 -2.12
C HIS A 130 5.77 12.95 -1.24
N VAL A 131 7.08 12.94 -1.49
CA VAL A 131 8.07 12.22 -0.68
C VAL A 131 8.12 12.79 0.74
N GLU A 132 8.18 14.11 0.90
CA GLU A 132 8.18 14.75 2.22
C GLU A 132 6.89 14.48 2.99
N ALA A 133 5.73 14.52 2.31
CA ALA A 133 4.47 14.13 2.92
C ALA A 133 4.52 12.66 3.39
N LEU A 134 4.97 11.72 2.55
CA LEU A 134 5.08 10.31 2.94
C LEU A 134 6.00 10.09 4.14
N LYS A 135 7.10 10.85 4.26
CA LYS A 135 8.08 10.75 5.36
C LYS A 135 7.64 11.37 6.68
N THR A 136 6.62 12.23 6.66
CA THR A 136 6.24 13.03 7.83
C THR A 136 4.86 12.70 8.40
N HIS A 137 4.12 11.75 7.78
CA HIS A 137 2.77 11.38 8.21
C HIS A 137 2.74 10.00 8.87
N ASP A 138 1.96 9.89 9.93
CA ASP A 138 1.86 8.69 10.79
C ASP A 138 0.93 7.62 10.20
N ALA A 139 0.08 8.01 9.26
CA ALA A 139 -0.86 7.13 8.55
C ALA A 139 -1.01 7.53 7.09
N VAL A 140 -1.37 6.57 6.25
CA VAL A 140 -1.65 6.80 4.82
C VAL A 140 -3.00 6.21 4.46
N VAL A 141 -3.88 6.99 3.81
CA VAL A 141 -5.18 6.52 3.31
C VAL A 141 -5.23 6.68 1.80
N PHE A 142 -5.54 5.60 1.09
CA PHE A 142 -5.71 5.57 -0.35
C PHE A 142 -7.20 5.56 -0.71
N VAL A 143 -7.66 6.52 -1.51
CA VAL A 143 -9.05 6.58 -2.01
C VAL A 143 -9.04 6.56 -3.53
N TYR A 144 -9.60 5.49 -4.13
CA TYR A 144 -9.55 5.27 -5.57
C TYR A 144 -10.67 4.37 -6.09
N PRO A 145 -11.09 4.51 -7.37
CA PRO A 145 -11.92 3.51 -8.03
C PRO A 145 -11.05 2.35 -8.54
N THR A 146 -11.59 1.15 -8.51
CA THR A 146 -10.91 -0.01 -9.09
C THR A 146 -11.19 -0.09 -10.58
N TRP A 147 -10.17 0.05 -11.40
CA TRP A 147 -10.22 -0.10 -12.85
C TRP A 147 -9.41 -1.32 -13.28
N TRP A 148 -10.04 -2.22 -14.03
CA TRP A 148 -9.43 -3.49 -14.41
C TRP A 148 -8.90 -4.27 -13.20
N PHE A 149 -9.69 -4.32 -12.12
CA PHE A 149 -9.35 -5.00 -10.87
C PHE A 149 -8.04 -4.52 -10.22
N ASN A 150 -7.61 -3.28 -10.52
CA ASN A 150 -6.37 -2.71 -10.00
C ASN A 150 -6.55 -1.23 -9.61
N VAL A 151 -5.50 -0.63 -9.05
CA VAL A 151 -5.45 0.81 -8.83
C VAL A 151 -5.40 1.56 -10.17
N PRO A 152 -5.93 2.79 -10.26
CA PRO A 152 -5.80 3.63 -11.45
C PRO A 152 -4.33 3.87 -11.83
N ALA A 153 -4.03 4.01 -13.12
CA ALA A 153 -2.69 4.30 -13.63
C ALA A 153 -2.03 5.50 -12.93
N MET A 154 -2.81 6.53 -12.61
CA MET A 154 -2.37 7.70 -11.86
C MET A 154 -1.80 7.32 -10.48
N LEU A 155 -2.52 6.49 -9.73
CA LEU A 155 -2.07 6.03 -8.40
C LEU A 155 -0.89 5.07 -8.53
N LYS A 156 -0.91 4.18 -9.54
CA LYS A 156 0.23 3.28 -9.79
C LYS A 156 1.50 4.06 -10.10
N GLY A 157 1.42 5.08 -10.96
CA GLY A 157 2.55 5.93 -11.28
C GLY A 157 3.02 6.78 -10.08
N TRP A 158 2.11 7.18 -9.20
CA TRP A 158 2.47 7.82 -7.94
C TRP A 158 3.30 6.86 -7.06
N LEU A 159 2.86 5.61 -6.90
CA LEU A 159 3.64 4.59 -6.19
C LEU A 159 5.01 4.37 -6.84
N ASP A 160 5.09 4.27 -8.17
CA ASP A 160 6.35 4.03 -8.89
C ASP A 160 7.36 5.17 -8.74
N ARG A 161 6.88 6.42 -8.57
CA ARG A 161 7.75 7.61 -8.53
C ARG A 161 8.02 8.13 -7.12
N VAL A 162 7.21 7.74 -6.12
CA VAL A 162 7.34 8.24 -4.73
C VAL A 162 7.95 7.18 -3.80
N PHE A 163 7.65 5.89 -4.01
CA PHE A 163 8.24 4.80 -3.22
C PHE A 163 9.63 4.43 -3.74
N LEU A 164 10.53 5.39 -3.67
CA LEU A 164 11.89 5.26 -4.19
C LEU A 164 12.82 4.52 -3.21
N PRO A 165 13.90 3.89 -3.72
CA PRO A 165 15.02 3.44 -2.89
C PRO A 165 15.60 4.60 -2.08
N GLY A 166 15.88 4.37 -0.78
CA GLY A 166 16.33 5.41 0.16
C GLY A 166 15.21 6.31 0.70
N VAL A 167 14.00 6.20 0.17
CA VAL A 167 12.80 6.89 0.66
C VAL A 167 11.88 5.90 1.36
N ALA A 168 11.37 4.91 0.64
CA ALA A 168 10.43 3.93 1.18
C ALA A 168 11.11 2.63 1.60
N PHE A 169 12.20 2.29 0.96
CA PHE A 169 12.95 1.06 1.23
C PHE A 169 14.43 1.21 0.91
N LYS A 170 15.23 0.25 1.40
CA LYS A 170 16.62 0.06 1.02
C LYS A 170 16.85 -1.38 0.57
N LEU A 171 17.93 -1.58 -0.18
CA LEU A 171 18.32 -2.91 -0.65
C LEU A 171 19.14 -3.61 0.43
N PRO A 172 18.80 -4.84 0.85
CA PRO A 172 19.46 -5.51 1.97
C PRO A 172 20.98 -5.66 1.82
N HIS A 173 21.48 -5.86 0.60
CA HIS A 173 22.92 -6.00 0.34
C HIS A 173 23.73 -4.68 0.45
N LEU A 174 23.05 -3.54 0.57
CA LEU A 174 23.66 -2.22 0.79
C LEU A 174 23.59 -1.77 2.26
N GLU A 175 22.97 -2.57 3.13
CA GLU A 175 22.78 -2.24 4.54
C GLU A 175 23.65 -3.15 5.43
N PRO A 176 23.95 -2.74 6.67
CA PRO A 176 24.71 -3.56 7.60
C PRO A 176 24.06 -4.91 7.88
N PRO A 177 24.85 -5.97 8.17
CA PRO A 177 24.30 -7.26 8.59
C PRO A 177 23.36 -7.11 9.78
N GLY A 178 22.19 -7.77 9.71
CA GLY A 178 21.16 -7.71 10.74
C GLY A 178 20.12 -6.59 10.55
N ALA A 179 20.19 -5.80 9.49
CA ALA A 179 19.12 -4.87 9.15
C ALA A 179 17.78 -5.62 8.99
N PRO A 180 16.65 -5.08 9.53
CA PRO A 180 15.35 -5.74 9.43
C PRO A 180 14.91 -5.83 7.97
N VAL A 181 14.58 -7.03 7.49
CA VAL A 181 14.11 -7.27 6.12
C VAL A 181 12.66 -7.72 6.16
N ARG A 182 11.78 -7.00 5.43
CA ARG A 182 10.37 -7.33 5.25
C ARG A 182 10.02 -7.29 3.77
N GLY A 183 9.34 -8.32 3.28
CA GLY A 183 9.04 -8.42 1.84
C GLY A 183 10.27 -8.39 0.93
N GLY A 184 11.44 -8.82 1.42
CA GLY A 184 12.71 -8.80 0.66
C GLY A 184 13.44 -7.45 0.65
N LEU A 185 12.94 -6.43 1.36
CA LEU A 185 13.49 -5.08 1.41
C LEU A 185 13.69 -4.63 2.87
N VAL A 186 14.61 -3.68 3.08
CA VAL A 186 14.74 -3.00 4.35
C VAL A 186 13.79 -1.79 4.36
N PRO A 187 12.77 -1.76 5.22
CA PRO A 187 11.79 -0.68 5.24
C PRO A 187 12.38 0.64 5.74
N CYS A 188 11.84 1.76 5.23
CA CYS A 188 12.23 3.12 5.65
C CYS A 188 11.03 3.94 6.17
N LEU A 189 9.83 3.36 6.20
CA LEU A 189 8.60 4.05 6.60
C LEU A 189 8.00 3.44 7.89
N ASP A 190 8.86 3.01 8.82
CA ASP A 190 8.45 2.39 10.09
C ASP A 190 7.59 3.29 11.00
N HIS A 191 7.57 4.58 10.74
CA HIS A 191 6.71 5.55 11.43
C HIS A 191 5.25 5.49 10.98
N VAL A 192 4.96 4.90 9.82
CA VAL A 192 3.57 4.74 9.32
C VAL A 192 2.93 3.56 10.04
N SER A 193 2.03 3.85 10.96
CA SER A 193 1.39 2.86 11.84
C SER A 193 0.00 2.40 11.40
N LYS A 194 -0.62 3.11 10.42
CA LYS A 194 -1.95 2.77 9.89
C LYS A 194 -2.04 2.98 8.38
N MET A 195 -2.71 2.07 7.71
CA MET A 195 -3.03 2.16 6.28
C MET A 195 -4.53 1.99 6.06
N GLY A 196 -5.17 3.01 5.48
CA GLY A 196 -6.55 2.95 5.03
C GLY A 196 -6.63 2.71 3.52
N ILE A 197 -7.60 1.91 3.09
CA ILE A 197 -7.94 1.69 1.68
C ILE A 197 -9.43 1.88 1.53
N VAL A 198 -9.85 2.88 0.76
CA VAL A 198 -11.26 3.12 0.42
C VAL A 198 -11.40 3.03 -1.09
N SER A 199 -12.16 2.05 -1.56
CA SER A 199 -12.25 1.77 -2.99
C SER A 199 -13.64 1.42 -3.45
N THR A 200 -13.95 1.72 -4.72
CA THR A 200 -15.19 1.32 -5.40
C THR A 200 -14.88 0.28 -6.46
N TYR A 201 -15.80 -0.65 -6.64
CA TYR A 201 -15.71 -1.76 -7.59
C TYR A 201 -16.97 -1.83 -8.43
N GLY A 202 -16.86 -1.90 -9.74
CA GLY A 202 -18.01 -2.17 -10.62
C GLY A 202 -18.52 -3.59 -10.46
N ALA A 203 -17.61 -4.56 -10.26
CA ALA A 203 -17.95 -5.98 -10.12
C ALA A 203 -18.41 -6.36 -8.70
N PRO A 204 -19.17 -7.45 -8.55
CA PRO A 204 -19.48 -8.06 -7.25
C PRO A 204 -18.21 -8.52 -6.51
N ARG A 205 -18.32 -8.62 -5.18
CA ARG A 205 -17.19 -8.99 -4.31
C ARG A 205 -16.54 -10.33 -4.68
N HIS A 206 -17.35 -11.35 -4.99
CA HIS A 206 -16.84 -12.68 -5.35
C HIS A 206 -16.09 -12.68 -6.69
N ILE A 207 -16.55 -11.90 -7.68
CA ILE A 207 -15.85 -11.73 -8.97
C ILE A 207 -14.53 -10.98 -8.75
N THR A 208 -14.56 -9.90 -7.99
CA THR A 208 -13.33 -9.14 -7.63
C THR A 208 -12.31 -10.03 -6.96
N ALA A 209 -12.74 -10.88 -6.01
CA ALA A 209 -11.87 -11.82 -5.33
C ALA A 209 -11.31 -12.89 -6.31
N ALA A 210 -12.14 -13.43 -7.21
CA ALA A 210 -11.71 -14.40 -8.22
C ALA A 210 -10.68 -13.80 -9.19
N CYS A 211 -10.78 -12.50 -9.51
CA CYS A 211 -9.80 -11.77 -10.33
C CYS A 211 -8.56 -11.33 -9.53
N GLY A 212 -8.48 -11.64 -8.23
CA GLY A 212 -7.31 -11.39 -7.38
C GLY A 212 -7.34 -10.09 -6.60
N ASP A 213 -8.33 -9.19 -6.78
CA ASP A 213 -8.39 -7.88 -6.10
C ASP A 213 -7.03 -7.15 -6.10
N ASN A 214 -6.41 -7.08 -7.28
CA ASN A 214 -4.97 -6.83 -7.44
C ASN A 214 -4.53 -5.49 -6.84
N GLY A 215 -5.37 -4.45 -6.92
CA GLY A 215 -5.04 -3.14 -6.33
C GLY A 215 -4.88 -3.22 -4.83
N ARG A 216 -5.85 -3.79 -4.12
CA ARG A 216 -5.78 -3.99 -2.67
C ARG A 216 -4.66 -4.96 -2.29
N GLN A 217 -4.51 -6.07 -3.02
CA GLN A 217 -3.47 -7.07 -2.74
C GLN A 217 -2.06 -6.48 -2.92
N MET A 218 -1.84 -5.63 -3.92
CA MET A 218 -0.56 -4.94 -4.10
C MET A 218 -0.27 -4.02 -2.90
N LEU A 219 -1.23 -3.22 -2.45
CA LEU A 219 -1.05 -2.36 -1.27
C LEU A 219 -0.75 -3.18 -0.01
N CYS A 220 -1.49 -4.27 0.22
CA CYS A 220 -1.32 -5.10 1.42
C CYS A 220 -0.06 -5.98 1.39
N ARG A 221 0.43 -6.39 0.21
CA ARG A 221 1.53 -7.35 0.11
C ARG A 221 2.87 -6.74 -0.28
N ALA A 222 2.85 -5.63 -1.05
CA ALA A 222 4.08 -5.00 -1.52
C ALA A 222 4.37 -3.67 -0.80
N ILE A 223 3.34 -2.88 -0.47
CA ILE A 223 3.52 -1.57 0.17
C ILE A 223 3.53 -1.69 1.70
N LEU A 224 2.57 -2.41 2.28
CA LEU A 224 2.46 -2.59 3.73
C LEU A 224 3.76 -3.05 4.42
N PRO A 225 4.56 -3.99 3.87
CA PRO A 225 5.84 -4.39 4.48
C PRO A 225 6.86 -3.27 4.61
N LEU A 226 6.67 -2.14 3.95
CA LEU A 226 7.55 -0.97 4.04
C LEU A 226 7.18 -0.02 5.19
N PHE A 227 6.02 -0.21 5.81
CA PHE A 227 5.51 0.53 6.96
C PHE A 227 5.91 -0.13 8.29
N SER A 228 5.39 0.34 9.41
CA SER A 228 5.60 -0.30 10.71
C SER A 228 5.27 -1.80 10.68
N ALA A 229 6.02 -2.60 11.42
CA ALA A 229 5.73 -4.03 11.56
C ALA A 229 4.31 -4.28 12.08
N ASP A 230 3.81 -3.39 12.94
CA ASP A 230 2.48 -3.42 13.56
C ASP A 230 1.47 -2.52 12.83
N CYS A 231 1.74 -2.16 11.57
CA CYS A 231 0.86 -1.27 10.80
C CYS A 231 -0.53 -1.90 10.62
N ALA A 232 -1.55 -1.27 11.20
CA ALA A 232 -2.93 -1.69 11.05
C ALA A 232 -3.47 -1.33 9.67
N VAL A 233 -4.18 -2.28 9.03
CA VAL A 233 -4.78 -2.09 7.70
C VAL A 233 -6.29 -2.13 7.77
N HIS A 234 -6.93 -1.11 7.21
CA HIS A 234 -8.38 -0.99 7.18
C HIS A 234 -8.86 -0.83 5.73
N HIS A 235 -9.85 -1.63 5.34
CA HIS A 235 -10.38 -1.62 3.97
C HIS A 235 -11.90 -1.43 3.96
N HIS A 236 -12.36 -0.39 3.25
CA HIS A 236 -13.75 -0.12 2.95
C HIS A 236 -13.94 -0.20 1.42
N GLY A 237 -14.73 -1.18 0.97
CA GLY A 237 -14.97 -1.43 -0.45
C GLY A 237 -16.46 -1.40 -0.78
N LEU A 238 -16.89 -0.49 -1.67
CA LEU A 238 -18.24 -0.51 -2.24
C LEU A 238 -18.22 -1.29 -3.55
N TYR A 239 -18.86 -2.45 -3.52
CA TYR A 239 -18.97 -3.34 -4.69
C TYR A 239 -20.26 -3.08 -5.46
N GLU A 240 -20.28 -3.49 -6.73
CA GLU A 240 -21.45 -3.32 -7.63
C GLU A 240 -21.84 -1.85 -7.82
N MET A 241 -20.84 -0.97 -7.88
CA MET A 241 -21.02 0.48 -7.92
C MET A 241 -21.90 0.93 -9.10
N ASP A 242 -21.83 0.23 -10.24
CA ASP A 242 -22.57 0.55 -11.45
C ASP A 242 -24.10 0.32 -11.30
N CYS A 243 -24.49 -0.56 -10.37
CA CYS A 243 -25.89 -0.87 -10.04
C CYS A 243 -26.31 -0.29 -8.68
N CYS A 244 -25.44 0.47 -8.03
CA CYS A 244 -25.68 1.00 -6.69
C CYS A 244 -26.63 2.19 -6.71
N ASP A 245 -27.73 2.14 -5.93
CA ASP A 245 -28.65 3.26 -5.78
C ASP A 245 -28.09 4.41 -4.93
N ALA A 246 -28.85 5.50 -4.83
CA ALA A 246 -28.43 6.68 -4.08
C ALA A 246 -28.42 6.43 -2.56
N GLU A 247 -29.33 5.61 -2.06
CA GLU A 247 -29.45 5.28 -0.64
C GLU A 247 -28.22 4.50 -0.18
N ARG A 248 -27.85 3.44 -0.87
CA ARG A 248 -26.66 2.63 -0.58
C ARG A 248 -25.37 3.46 -0.67
N ARG A 249 -25.28 4.37 -1.67
CA ARG A 249 -24.11 5.28 -1.76
C ARG A 249 -24.04 6.22 -0.57
N SER A 250 -25.18 6.82 -0.14
CA SER A 250 -25.24 7.70 1.01
C SER A 250 -24.89 6.96 2.31
N ALA A 251 -25.44 5.75 2.49
CA ALA A 251 -25.13 4.92 3.66
C ALA A 251 -23.63 4.62 3.74
N PHE A 252 -23.01 4.26 2.62
CA PHE A 252 -21.57 3.98 2.57
C PHE A 252 -20.70 5.22 2.85
N LEU A 253 -21.11 6.41 2.35
CA LEU A 253 -20.41 7.66 2.68
C LEU A 253 -20.44 7.94 4.19
N ASN A 254 -21.62 7.79 4.81
CA ASN A 254 -21.79 8.01 6.26
C ASN A 254 -21.00 6.98 7.08
N GLU A 255 -20.99 5.72 6.68
CA GLU A 255 -20.19 4.66 7.30
C GLU A 255 -18.69 5.00 7.27
N VAL A 256 -18.18 5.38 6.11
CA VAL A 256 -16.77 5.76 5.92
C VAL A 256 -16.42 6.99 6.77
N GLU A 257 -17.24 8.05 6.72
CA GLU A 257 -16.99 9.26 7.50
C GLU A 257 -16.95 8.96 9.02
N ARG A 258 -17.95 8.22 9.53
CA ARG A 258 -18.01 7.81 10.93
C ARG A 258 -16.79 6.98 11.33
N TYR A 259 -16.45 5.97 10.53
CA TYR A 259 -15.32 5.09 10.82
C TYR A 259 -14.00 5.86 10.93
N TYR A 260 -13.73 6.76 9.99
CA TYR A 260 -12.51 7.56 10.01
C TYR A 260 -12.49 8.62 11.13
N GLY A 261 -13.64 8.99 11.67
CA GLY A 261 -13.74 9.89 12.81
C GLY A 261 -13.61 9.22 14.17
N GLU A 262 -14.09 7.99 14.30
CA GLU A 262 -14.26 7.34 15.61
C GLU A 262 -13.30 6.16 15.83
N GLU A 263 -12.92 5.43 14.76
CA GLU A 263 -12.25 4.13 14.89
C GLU A 263 -10.85 4.08 14.26
N PHE A 264 -10.57 4.92 13.25
CA PHE A 264 -9.30 4.84 12.50
C PHE A 264 -8.14 5.47 13.27
N LEU A 265 -8.32 6.54 14.03
CA LEU A 265 -7.28 7.24 14.80
C LEU A 265 -7.02 6.57 16.17
#